data_7155fb6cc12b0951dc0b22e3ea2061ec
#
_entry.id   7155fb6cc12b0951dc0b22e3ea2061ec
#
_cell.length_a   1.000
_cell.length_b   1.000
_cell.length_c   1.000
_cell.angle_alpha   90.00
_cell.angle_beta   90.00
_cell.angle_gamma   90.00
#
_symmetry.space_group_name_H-M   'P 1'
#
loop_
_entity.id
_entity.type
_entity.pdbx_description
1 polymer ?
#
loop_
_entity_poly.entity_id
_entity_poly.type
_entity_poly.pdbx_seq_one_letter_code
_entity_poly.pdbx_strand_id
1 'polypeptide(L)'
;MMKNLTLEHIAAACHGTYYGSEEKKSQCIEAVTTDSRKVERGCLFVPIVGARADGHKFIDQVMKQGALATLSERPLGEVDFPYIQVESSLQAVKDLAAYYLEQLQIPVVGITGSVGKTSTKEMIAAVLEQKFQVLKTLGNFNNELGLPLTVFRLREEDEIAVLEMGISDFGEMHRLASIAQPNTCVITNIGTCHLENLGDRDGVLKAKTEVFDHLKPDATVILNGDDDKLVTVKEVQGRRPIYFGLNEEFPLYADEIESKGLKGIACRIHTPKGTFSVVVPIPGHHMVYNALAGTAVGLAYGMELSEIQKGIESLQSLSGRFHIIENEKYTIVDDCYNANPMSMKASLGILKDAMGRKVAILGDMGELGENEKELHREVGTFVGNCGIDLLICVGTLAKEIAGAAKESSIQAEKQLEAVSFDTLEELLMHLGEQVKQGDTILVKASHFMNFGKIVEALQK
;
A
#
# COMPACT_ATOMS: atom_id res chain seq x y z
N MET A 1 -22.98 -8.08 14.28
CA MET A 1 -23.83 -7.96 13.06
C MET A 1 -23.35 -6.78 12.24
N MET A 2 -23.39 -6.88 10.92
CA MET A 2 -23.09 -5.75 10.04
C MET A 2 -24.34 -4.85 9.93
N LYS A 3 -24.14 -3.53 10.07
CA LYS A 3 -25.23 -2.57 10.10
C LYS A 3 -26.06 -2.60 8.80
N ASN A 4 -27.38 -2.77 8.94
CA ASN A 4 -28.34 -2.76 7.82
C ASN A 4 -28.06 -3.76 6.67
N LEU A 5 -27.26 -4.80 6.87
CA LEU A 5 -27.01 -5.84 5.87
C LEU A 5 -27.91 -7.05 6.09
N THR A 6 -29.22 -6.88 5.93
CA THR A 6 -30.19 -7.99 5.80
C THR A 6 -30.07 -8.62 4.40
N LEU A 7 -30.52 -9.86 4.23
CA LEU A 7 -30.51 -10.52 2.91
C LEU A 7 -31.33 -9.75 1.87
N GLU A 8 -32.40 -9.06 2.29
CA GLU A 8 -33.18 -8.17 1.43
C GLU A 8 -32.37 -6.96 0.95
N HIS A 9 -31.69 -6.27 1.89
CA HIS A 9 -30.84 -5.13 1.55
C HIS A 9 -29.66 -5.54 0.65
N ILE A 10 -29.08 -6.73 0.90
CA ILE A 10 -28.01 -7.28 0.06
C ILE A 10 -28.53 -7.54 -1.37
N ALA A 11 -29.71 -8.16 -1.50
CA ALA A 11 -30.31 -8.40 -2.81
C ALA A 11 -30.54 -7.09 -3.57
N ALA A 12 -31.07 -6.08 -2.89
CA ALA A 12 -31.28 -4.75 -3.49
C ALA A 12 -29.97 -4.07 -3.88
N ALA A 13 -28.98 -4.04 -2.98
CA ALA A 13 -27.68 -3.40 -3.22
C ALA A 13 -26.89 -4.05 -4.35
N CYS A 14 -26.98 -5.39 -4.49
CA CYS A 14 -26.30 -6.15 -5.54
C CYS A 14 -27.12 -6.26 -6.84
N HIS A 15 -28.28 -5.62 -6.94
CA HIS A 15 -29.23 -5.76 -8.07
C HIS A 15 -29.58 -7.22 -8.35
N GLY A 16 -29.63 -8.05 -7.30
CA GLY A 16 -29.83 -9.48 -7.38
C GLY A 16 -31.26 -9.92 -7.03
N THR A 17 -31.55 -11.20 -7.32
CA THR A 17 -32.81 -11.82 -6.97
C THR A 17 -32.61 -12.74 -5.77
N TYR A 18 -33.37 -12.52 -4.71
CA TYR A 18 -33.35 -13.37 -3.53
C TYR A 18 -34.14 -14.66 -3.73
N TYR A 19 -33.55 -15.76 -3.32
CA TYR A 19 -34.17 -17.09 -3.24
C TYR A 19 -34.03 -17.65 -1.83
N GLY A 20 -35.13 -17.97 -1.18
CA GLY A 20 -35.20 -18.51 0.17
C GLY A 20 -36.52 -18.22 0.85
N SER A 21 -36.65 -18.56 2.14
CA SER A 21 -37.87 -18.29 2.90
C SER A 21 -38.01 -16.82 3.25
N GLU A 22 -39.23 -16.30 3.31
CA GLU A 22 -39.50 -14.91 3.71
C GLU A 22 -38.95 -14.58 5.11
N GLU A 23 -38.97 -15.53 6.04
CA GLU A 23 -38.45 -15.37 7.39
C GLU A 23 -36.94 -15.03 7.44
N LYS A 24 -36.17 -15.54 6.47
CA LYS A 24 -34.72 -15.30 6.39
C LYS A 24 -34.37 -13.98 5.73
N LYS A 25 -35.27 -13.36 4.97
CA LYS A 25 -35.02 -12.09 4.26
C LYS A 25 -34.54 -10.96 5.18
N SER A 26 -35.11 -10.88 6.37
CA SER A 26 -34.79 -9.84 7.36
C SER A 26 -33.56 -10.16 8.25
N GLN A 27 -32.95 -11.34 8.07
CA GLN A 27 -31.77 -11.70 8.84
C GLN A 27 -30.54 -10.93 8.35
N CYS A 28 -29.81 -10.33 9.32
CA CYS A 28 -28.56 -9.64 9.08
C CYS A 28 -27.39 -10.62 9.05
N ILE A 29 -26.45 -10.37 8.17
CA ILE A 29 -25.18 -11.10 8.15
C ILE A 29 -24.21 -10.59 9.22
N GLU A 30 -23.23 -11.44 9.59
CA GLU A 30 -22.17 -11.10 10.56
C GLU A 30 -20.90 -10.64 9.84
N ALA A 31 -20.60 -11.20 8.68
CA ALA A 31 -19.42 -10.93 7.89
C ALA A 31 -19.65 -11.23 6.40
N VAL A 32 -18.74 -10.78 5.55
CA VAL A 32 -18.65 -11.14 4.14
C VAL A 32 -17.32 -11.81 3.88
N THR A 33 -17.30 -12.96 3.19
CA THR A 33 -16.06 -13.63 2.81
C THR A 33 -16.12 -14.15 1.38
N THR A 34 -14.97 -14.09 0.69
CA THR A 34 -14.75 -14.71 -0.63
C THR A 34 -13.86 -15.97 -0.51
N ASP A 35 -13.34 -16.26 0.69
CA ASP A 35 -12.47 -17.40 0.95
C ASP A 35 -13.24 -18.50 1.70
N SER A 36 -13.48 -19.64 1.02
CA SER A 36 -14.19 -20.77 1.58
C SER A 36 -13.52 -21.42 2.81
N ARG A 37 -12.27 -21.08 3.10
CA ARG A 37 -11.51 -21.54 4.28
C ARG A 37 -11.71 -20.65 5.50
N LYS A 38 -12.28 -19.44 5.30
CA LYS A 38 -12.48 -18.40 6.33
C LYS A 38 -13.96 -18.16 6.60
N VAL A 39 -14.77 -19.20 6.47
CA VAL A 39 -16.21 -19.13 6.71
C VAL A 39 -16.46 -19.02 8.21
N GLU A 40 -17.19 -18.00 8.60
CA GLU A 40 -17.70 -17.79 9.95
C GLU A 40 -19.21 -18.00 9.97
N ARG A 41 -19.75 -18.37 11.13
CA ARG A 41 -21.21 -18.57 11.29
C ARG A 41 -21.94 -17.26 11.01
N GLY A 42 -22.97 -17.32 10.19
CA GLY A 42 -23.78 -16.14 9.85
C GLY A 42 -23.18 -15.23 8.77
N CYS A 43 -22.06 -15.62 8.11
CA CYS A 43 -21.48 -14.82 7.04
C CYS A 43 -22.28 -14.98 5.71
N LEU A 44 -22.07 -13.98 4.84
CA LEU A 44 -22.37 -14.08 3.40
C LEU A 44 -21.14 -14.60 2.68
N PHE A 45 -21.27 -15.70 1.94
CA PHE A 45 -20.24 -16.17 1.05
C PHE A 45 -20.40 -15.57 -0.35
N VAL A 46 -19.32 -15.03 -0.91
CA VAL A 46 -19.30 -14.47 -2.26
C VAL A 46 -18.34 -15.31 -3.12
N PRO A 47 -18.86 -16.22 -3.96
CA PRO A 47 -18.05 -17.03 -4.85
C PRO A 47 -17.49 -16.17 -5.98
N ILE A 48 -16.18 -16.06 -6.09
CA ILE A 48 -15.50 -15.36 -7.20
C ILE A 48 -15.04 -16.38 -8.24
N VAL A 49 -15.31 -16.10 -9.51
CA VAL A 49 -14.75 -16.85 -10.63
C VAL A 49 -13.38 -16.27 -10.95
N GLY A 50 -12.33 -16.98 -10.57
CA GLY A 50 -10.95 -16.60 -10.81
C GLY A 50 -10.29 -17.43 -11.91
N ALA A 51 -9.11 -17.00 -12.37
CA ALA A 51 -8.38 -17.69 -13.43
C ALA A 51 -8.04 -19.17 -13.13
N ARG A 52 -7.91 -19.54 -11.85
CA ARG A 52 -7.51 -20.90 -11.42
C ARG A 52 -8.66 -21.72 -10.82
N ALA A 53 -9.71 -21.08 -10.36
CA ALA A 53 -10.80 -21.76 -9.66
C ALA A 53 -12.10 -20.97 -9.75
N ASP A 54 -13.23 -21.70 -9.87
CA ASP A 54 -14.58 -21.16 -9.72
C ASP A 54 -15.02 -21.36 -8.26
N GLY A 55 -15.27 -20.25 -7.55
CA GLY A 55 -15.70 -20.25 -6.14
C GLY A 55 -17.05 -20.93 -5.91
N HIS A 56 -17.93 -21.00 -6.92
CA HIS A 56 -19.26 -21.62 -6.80
C HIS A 56 -19.21 -23.10 -6.39
N LYS A 57 -18.15 -23.82 -6.73
CA LYS A 57 -17.99 -25.24 -6.31
C LYS A 57 -17.87 -25.44 -4.80
N PHE A 58 -17.65 -24.37 -4.03
CA PHE A 58 -17.53 -24.43 -2.57
C PHE A 58 -18.83 -24.08 -1.86
N ILE A 59 -19.92 -23.70 -2.56
CA ILE A 59 -21.18 -23.24 -1.95
C ILE A 59 -21.72 -24.26 -0.96
N ASP A 60 -21.88 -25.52 -1.34
CA ASP A 60 -22.41 -26.56 -0.45
C ASP A 60 -21.54 -26.75 0.80
N GLN A 61 -20.24 -26.65 0.65
CA GLN A 61 -19.29 -26.77 1.77
C GLN A 61 -19.45 -25.61 2.74
N VAL A 62 -19.48 -24.38 2.26
CA VAL A 62 -19.54 -23.18 3.12
C VAL A 62 -20.90 -23.06 3.83
N MET A 63 -21.99 -23.48 3.17
CA MET A 63 -23.30 -23.50 3.81
C MET A 63 -23.34 -24.52 4.95
N LYS A 64 -22.72 -25.71 4.79
CA LYS A 64 -22.58 -26.71 5.87
C LYS A 64 -21.67 -26.19 7.02
N GLN A 65 -20.75 -25.28 6.76
CA GLN A 65 -19.90 -24.66 7.76
C GLN A 65 -20.60 -23.55 8.56
N GLY A 66 -21.81 -23.14 8.15
CA GLY A 66 -22.64 -22.20 8.87
C GLY A 66 -22.76 -20.80 8.26
N ALA A 67 -22.41 -20.63 6.99
CA ALA A 67 -22.74 -19.41 6.27
C ALA A 67 -24.27 -19.19 6.29
N LEU A 68 -24.73 -17.95 6.41
CA LEU A 68 -26.14 -17.62 6.41
C LEU A 68 -26.72 -17.70 4.99
N ALA A 69 -25.98 -17.19 4.02
CA ALA A 69 -26.37 -17.14 2.62
C ALA A 69 -25.14 -17.10 1.70
N THR A 70 -25.37 -17.29 0.41
CA THR A 70 -24.37 -17.12 -0.63
C THR A 70 -24.88 -16.24 -1.76
N LEU A 71 -23.97 -15.54 -2.48
CA LEU A 71 -24.26 -15.08 -3.82
C LEU A 71 -24.09 -16.23 -4.83
N SER A 72 -24.66 -16.11 -6.01
CA SER A 72 -24.43 -17.03 -7.12
C SER A 72 -24.68 -16.33 -8.46
N GLU A 73 -23.80 -16.55 -9.44
CA GLU A 73 -23.98 -16.05 -10.81
C GLU A 73 -24.89 -16.96 -11.66
N ARG A 74 -25.36 -18.04 -11.06
CA ARG A 74 -26.24 -19.04 -11.74
C ARG A 74 -27.32 -19.54 -10.80
N PRO A 75 -28.48 -20.04 -11.34
CA PRO A 75 -29.49 -20.68 -10.52
C PRO A 75 -28.92 -21.89 -9.79
N LEU A 76 -29.23 -22.05 -8.51
CA LEU A 76 -28.81 -23.21 -7.70
C LEU A 76 -29.88 -24.30 -7.63
N GLY A 77 -31.06 -24.06 -8.24
CA GLY A 77 -32.19 -25.01 -8.19
C GLY A 77 -32.86 -25.04 -6.82
N GLU A 78 -33.38 -26.19 -6.43
CA GLU A 78 -33.98 -26.41 -5.11
C GLU A 78 -32.88 -26.66 -4.08
N VAL A 79 -32.65 -25.68 -3.21
CA VAL A 79 -31.68 -25.74 -2.09
C VAL A 79 -32.37 -25.35 -0.79
N ASP A 80 -31.90 -25.86 0.34
CA ASP A 80 -32.46 -25.63 1.70
C ASP A 80 -31.90 -24.37 2.40
N PHE A 81 -31.08 -23.60 1.71
CA PHE A 81 -30.46 -22.37 2.20
C PHE A 81 -30.78 -21.17 1.31
N PRO A 82 -30.76 -19.93 1.85
CA PRO A 82 -30.99 -18.75 1.05
C PRO A 82 -29.79 -18.42 0.17
N TYR A 83 -30.06 -17.96 -1.04
CA TYR A 83 -29.03 -17.37 -1.90
C TYR A 83 -29.58 -16.15 -2.66
N ILE A 84 -28.67 -15.32 -3.14
CA ILE A 84 -28.99 -14.17 -3.97
C ILE A 84 -28.32 -14.37 -5.33
N GLN A 85 -29.13 -14.49 -6.37
CA GLN A 85 -28.62 -14.60 -7.72
C GLN A 85 -28.27 -13.22 -8.26
N VAL A 86 -27.04 -13.07 -8.76
CA VAL A 86 -26.47 -11.84 -9.31
C VAL A 86 -25.90 -12.11 -10.70
N GLU A 87 -25.73 -11.06 -11.51
CA GLU A 87 -25.10 -11.18 -12.82
C GLU A 87 -23.57 -11.43 -12.69
N SER A 88 -22.91 -10.72 -11.76
CA SER A 88 -21.49 -10.84 -11.47
C SER A 88 -21.22 -10.72 -9.98
N SER A 89 -20.61 -11.75 -9.39
CA SER A 89 -20.20 -11.76 -7.98
C SER A 89 -19.15 -10.69 -7.70
N LEU A 90 -18.26 -10.41 -8.64
CA LEU A 90 -17.24 -9.36 -8.49
C LEU A 90 -17.86 -7.95 -8.50
N GLN A 91 -18.85 -7.71 -9.34
CA GLN A 91 -19.57 -6.43 -9.31
C GLN A 91 -20.44 -6.33 -8.06
N ALA A 92 -21.15 -7.37 -7.69
CA ALA A 92 -22.00 -7.42 -6.50
C ALA A 92 -21.21 -7.12 -5.20
N VAL A 93 -19.98 -7.62 -5.06
CA VAL A 93 -19.16 -7.33 -3.88
C VAL A 93 -18.75 -5.86 -3.81
N LYS A 94 -18.54 -5.20 -4.95
CA LYS A 94 -18.23 -3.76 -5.03
C LYS A 94 -19.46 -2.93 -4.65
N ASP A 95 -20.61 -3.24 -5.24
CA ASP A 95 -21.89 -2.54 -4.98
C ASP A 95 -22.30 -2.68 -3.51
N LEU A 96 -22.14 -3.88 -2.96
CA LEU A 96 -22.43 -4.15 -1.55
C LEU A 96 -21.49 -3.38 -0.61
N ALA A 97 -20.20 -3.24 -0.96
CA ALA A 97 -19.26 -2.48 -0.16
C ALA A 97 -19.58 -0.98 -0.18
N ALA A 98 -19.92 -0.43 -1.35
CA ALA A 98 -20.35 0.96 -1.47
C ALA A 98 -21.62 1.22 -0.65
N TYR A 99 -22.62 0.35 -0.76
CA TYR A 99 -23.85 0.41 0.04
C TYR A 99 -23.54 0.35 1.54
N TYR A 100 -22.70 -0.60 1.98
CA TYR A 100 -22.36 -0.74 3.39
C TYR A 100 -21.66 0.48 3.97
N LEU A 101 -20.71 1.05 3.22
CA LEU A 101 -20.00 2.26 3.63
C LEU A 101 -20.96 3.46 3.74
N GLU A 102 -21.93 3.56 2.84
CA GLU A 102 -22.99 4.57 2.92
C GLU A 102 -23.86 4.40 4.17
N GLN A 103 -24.19 3.16 4.56
CA GLN A 103 -24.98 2.91 5.79
C GLN A 103 -24.22 3.30 7.06
N LEU A 104 -22.90 3.16 7.08
CA LEU A 104 -22.05 3.53 8.22
C LEU A 104 -21.87 5.04 8.35
N GLN A 105 -21.85 5.77 7.23
CA GLN A 105 -21.57 7.22 7.17
C GLN A 105 -20.23 7.62 7.81
N ILE A 106 -19.27 6.71 7.80
CA ILE A 106 -17.92 6.94 8.32
C ILE A 106 -17.12 7.74 7.29
N PRO A 107 -16.43 8.82 7.66
CA PRO A 107 -15.57 9.56 6.75
C PRO A 107 -14.39 8.70 6.28
N VAL A 108 -14.06 8.87 5.00
CA VAL A 108 -13.00 8.10 4.32
C VAL A 108 -11.85 9.00 3.94
N VAL A 109 -10.63 8.58 4.32
CA VAL A 109 -9.37 9.10 3.80
C VAL A 109 -8.88 8.12 2.73
N GLY A 110 -8.98 8.50 1.46
CA GLY A 110 -8.48 7.72 0.32
C GLY A 110 -7.05 8.10 -0.02
N ILE A 111 -6.18 7.10 -0.17
CA ILE A 111 -4.75 7.33 -0.42
C ILE A 111 -4.32 6.59 -1.69
N THR A 112 -3.71 7.32 -2.62
CA THR A 112 -3.09 6.73 -3.81
C THR A 112 -1.73 7.38 -4.11
N GLY A 113 -1.05 6.89 -5.14
CA GLY A 113 0.24 7.38 -5.61
C GLY A 113 1.08 6.26 -6.22
N SER A 114 2.17 6.59 -6.83
CA SER A 114 3.07 5.61 -7.44
C SER A 114 3.86 4.86 -6.37
N VAL A 115 4.45 5.58 -5.42
CA VAL A 115 5.27 5.04 -4.33
C VAL A 115 4.80 5.61 -2.99
N GLY A 116 5.04 4.87 -1.91
CA GLY A 116 4.79 5.35 -0.55
C GLY A 116 3.35 5.26 -0.05
N LYS A 117 2.40 4.75 -0.84
CA LYS A 117 0.98 4.60 -0.43
C LYS A 117 0.82 3.96 0.94
N THR A 118 1.41 2.80 1.14
CA THR A 118 1.28 2.03 2.39
C THR A 118 1.94 2.76 3.56
N SER A 119 3.14 3.31 3.38
CA SER A 119 3.82 4.07 4.44
C SER A 119 3.07 5.35 4.79
N THR A 120 2.49 6.05 3.79
CA THR A 120 1.64 7.22 4.02
C THR A 120 0.34 6.83 4.72
N LYS A 121 -0.29 5.70 4.36
CA LYS A 121 -1.47 5.15 5.03
C LYS A 121 -1.18 4.86 6.51
N GLU A 122 -0.07 4.20 6.81
CA GLU A 122 0.31 3.92 8.21
C GLU A 122 0.57 5.21 8.99
N MET A 123 1.24 6.18 8.38
CA MET A 123 1.50 7.49 8.99
C MET A 123 0.19 8.22 9.30
N ILE A 124 -0.72 8.30 8.33
CA ILE A 124 -2.03 8.95 8.50
C ILE A 124 -2.84 8.23 9.58
N ALA A 125 -2.84 6.90 9.57
CA ALA A 125 -3.53 6.12 10.58
C ALA A 125 -2.93 6.35 11.98
N ALA A 126 -1.60 6.30 12.13
CA ALA A 126 -0.93 6.55 13.41
C ALA A 126 -1.23 7.95 13.98
N VAL A 127 -1.35 8.96 13.10
CA VAL A 127 -1.77 10.31 13.50
C VAL A 127 -3.23 10.30 13.95
N LEU A 128 -4.15 9.78 13.14
CA LEU A 128 -5.59 9.79 13.45
C LEU A 128 -5.94 8.94 14.67
N GLU A 129 -5.25 7.82 14.90
CA GLU A 129 -5.42 6.92 16.05
C GLU A 129 -5.13 7.61 17.40
N GLN A 130 -4.50 8.81 17.42
CA GLN A 130 -4.34 9.60 18.66
C GLN A 130 -5.65 10.21 19.13
N LYS A 131 -6.69 10.23 18.30
CA LYS A 131 -7.96 10.88 18.61
C LYS A 131 -9.19 10.05 18.24
N PHE A 132 -9.09 9.19 17.24
CA PHE A 132 -10.21 8.49 16.62
C PHE A 132 -10.00 6.97 16.61
N GLN A 133 -11.10 6.22 16.56
CA GLN A 133 -11.09 4.80 16.23
C GLN A 133 -10.92 4.66 14.70
N VAL A 134 -9.79 4.12 14.27
CA VAL A 134 -9.42 4.09 12.85
C VAL A 134 -9.37 2.66 12.32
N LEU A 135 -10.14 2.39 11.27
CA LEU A 135 -9.92 1.20 10.47
C LEU A 135 -9.08 1.55 9.24
N LYS A 136 -8.04 0.78 8.99
CA LYS A 136 -7.16 0.96 7.81
C LYS A 136 -7.04 -0.28 6.96
N THR A 137 -6.68 -0.09 5.68
CA THR A 137 -6.34 -1.18 4.77
C THR A 137 -5.21 -2.02 5.33
N LEU A 138 -5.41 -3.34 5.42
CA LEU A 138 -4.37 -4.30 5.80
C LEU A 138 -3.65 -4.84 4.57
N GLY A 139 -2.34 -5.05 4.69
CA GLY A 139 -1.52 -5.62 3.62
C GLY A 139 -1.71 -4.88 2.29
N ASN A 140 -2.08 -5.62 1.26
CA ASN A 140 -2.33 -5.12 -0.10
C ASN A 140 -3.81 -5.22 -0.53
N PHE A 141 -4.74 -5.17 0.40
CA PHE A 141 -6.18 -5.17 0.08
C PHE A 141 -6.63 -3.81 -0.46
N ASN A 142 -5.98 -3.35 -1.53
CA ASN A 142 -6.10 -2.02 -2.12
C ASN A 142 -6.60 -2.01 -3.57
N ASN A 143 -6.96 -3.17 -4.11
CA ASN A 143 -7.49 -3.35 -5.47
C ASN A 143 -9.02 -3.57 -5.46
N GLU A 144 -9.61 -3.83 -6.63
CA GLU A 144 -11.07 -3.97 -6.83
C GLU A 144 -11.76 -5.08 -5.99
N LEU A 145 -11.01 -6.06 -5.49
CA LEU A 145 -11.52 -7.06 -4.56
C LEU A 145 -11.10 -6.76 -3.11
N GLY A 146 -9.86 -6.30 -2.93
CA GLY A 146 -9.29 -6.03 -1.61
C GLY A 146 -9.94 -4.85 -0.89
N LEU A 147 -10.24 -3.77 -1.62
CA LEU A 147 -10.91 -2.59 -1.05
C LEU A 147 -12.30 -2.93 -0.48
N PRO A 148 -13.22 -3.62 -1.21
CA PRO A 148 -14.46 -4.13 -0.64
C PRO A 148 -14.28 -4.96 0.63
N LEU A 149 -13.33 -5.90 0.61
CA LEU A 149 -13.04 -6.74 1.79
C LEU A 149 -12.51 -5.92 2.98
N THR A 150 -11.81 -4.83 2.73
CA THR A 150 -11.42 -3.88 3.78
C THR A 150 -12.65 -3.15 4.33
N VAL A 151 -13.54 -2.67 3.47
CA VAL A 151 -14.78 -1.98 3.85
C VAL A 151 -15.69 -2.89 4.71
N PHE A 152 -15.80 -4.17 4.39
CA PHE A 152 -16.60 -5.11 5.20
C PHE A 152 -16.05 -5.39 6.61
N ARG A 153 -14.85 -4.93 6.91
CA ARG A 153 -14.29 -5.00 8.28
C ARG A 153 -14.73 -3.82 9.16
N LEU A 154 -15.22 -2.73 8.57
CA LEU A 154 -15.74 -1.59 9.31
C LEU A 154 -16.90 -1.99 10.21
N ARG A 155 -16.98 -1.36 11.35
CA ARG A 155 -18.05 -1.48 12.35
C ARG A 155 -18.54 -0.10 12.77
N GLU A 156 -19.64 -0.05 13.51
CA GLU A 156 -20.24 1.22 13.98
C GLU A 156 -19.37 1.99 14.98
N GLU A 157 -18.44 1.31 15.63
CA GLU A 157 -17.46 1.92 16.53
C GLU A 157 -16.29 2.60 15.83
N ASP A 158 -16.04 2.28 14.54
CA ASP A 158 -15.01 2.96 13.76
C ASP A 158 -15.47 4.37 13.41
N GLU A 159 -14.58 5.35 13.57
CA GLU A 159 -14.87 6.77 13.33
C GLU A 159 -14.28 7.29 12.03
N ILE A 160 -13.20 6.68 11.54
CA ILE A 160 -12.54 7.04 10.27
C ILE A 160 -12.04 5.77 9.57
N ALA A 161 -12.25 5.70 8.25
CA ALA A 161 -11.67 4.69 7.39
C ALA A 161 -10.47 5.26 6.60
N VAL A 162 -9.30 4.63 6.68
CA VAL A 162 -8.10 5.00 5.92
C VAL A 162 -7.85 3.93 4.85
N LEU A 163 -8.24 4.23 3.61
CA LEU A 163 -8.32 3.29 2.50
C LEU A 163 -7.21 3.54 1.48
N GLU A 164 -6.32 2.57 1.32
CA GLU A 164 -5.31 2.57 0.27
C GLU A 164 -5.94 2.13 -1.05
N MET A 165 -5.70 2.86 -2.13
CA MET A 165 -6.21 2.59 -3.47
C MET A 165 -5.05 2.41 -4.44
N GLY A 166 -4.83 1.17 -4.87
CA GLY A 166 -3.78 0.77 -5.81
C GLY A 166 -4.37 0.44 -7.18
N ILE A 167 -3.74 0.93 -8.23
CA ILE A 167 -4.15 0.71 -9.62
C ILE A 167 -2.98 0.33 -10.49
N SER A 168 -3.27 -0.41 -11.55
CA SER A 168 -2.35 -0.81 -12.61
C SER A 168 -2.80 -0.34 -13.99
N ASP A 169 -4.08 0.03 -14.17
CA ASP A 169 -4.66 0.41 -15.46
C ASP A 169 -5.66 1.56 -15.32
N PHE A 170 -6.02 2.16 -16.45
CA PHE A 170 -7.07 3.18 -16.54
C PHE A 170 -8.44 2.63 -16.11
N GLY A 171 -9.26 3.49 -15.50
CA GLY A 171 -10.59 3.15 -15.02
C GLY A 171 -10.62 2.35 -13.72
N GLU A 172 -9.51 1.76 -13.27
CA GLU A 172 -9.47 1.07 -11.98
C GLU A 172 -9.67 2.04 -10.82
N MET A 173 -9.03 3.21 -10.86
CA MET A 173 -9.20 4.23 -9.82
C MET A 173 -10.63 4.76 -9.77
N HIS A 174 -11.26 4.97 -10.91
CA HIS A 174 -12.67 5.35 -11.00
C HIS A 174 -13.56 4.33 -10.27
N ARG A 175 -13.36 3.03 -10.51
CA ARG A 175 -14.10 1.94 -9.84
C ARG A 175 -13.81 1.85 -8.33
N LEU A 176 -12.57 2.03 -7.91
CA LEU A 176 -12.21 2.04 -6.48
C LEU A 176 -12.81 3.28 -5.78
N ALA A 177 -12.74 4.44 -6.41
CA ALA A 177 -13.26 5.68 -5.88
C ALA A 177 -14.79 5.68 -5.79
N SER A 178 -15.50 5.00 -6.71
CA SER A 178 -16.95 4.85 -6.63
C SER A 178 -17.39 4.07 -5.39
N ILE A 179 -16.55 3.16 -4.88
CA ILE A 179 -16.79 2.44 -3.63
C ILE A 179 -16.42 3.30 -2.43
N ALA A 180 -15.20 3.85 -2.42
CA ALA A 180 -14.64 4.56 -1.26
C ALA A 180 -15.26 5.94 -1.03
N GLN A 181 -15.63 6.67 -2.08
CA GLN A 181 -16.17 8.03 -2.07
C GLN A 181 -15.47 8.93 -1.03
N PRO A 182 -14.17 9.25 -1.21
CA PRO A 182 -13.38 9.86 -0.15
C PRO A 182 -13.88 11.25 0.27
N ASN A 183 -13.88 11.51 1.59
CA ASN A 183 -14.00 12.85 2.18
C ASN A 183 -12.65 13.58 2.18
N THR A 184 -11.56 12.83 2.18
CA THR A 184 -10.20 13.34 2.05
C THR A 184 -9.43 12.46 1.08
N CYS A 185 -8.78 13.06 0.09
CA CYS A 185 -7.96 12.35 -0.89
C CYS A 185 -6.51 12.80 -0.78
N VAL A 186 -5.59 11.84 -0.66
CA VAL A 186 -4.15 12.08 -0.62
C VAL A 186 -3.49 11.40 -1.80
N ILE A 187 -2.73 12.15 -2.62
CA ILE A 187 -1.89 11.58 -3.68
C ILE A 187 -0.42 11.87 -3.33
N THR A 188 0.35 10.78 -3.15
CA THR A 188 1.73 10.88 -2.63
C THR A 188 2.72 11.38 -3.67
N ASN A 189 2.68 10.83 -4.88
CA ASN A 189 3.55 11.19 -6.02
C ASN A 189 3.11 10.53 -7.31
N ILE A 190 3.65 11.02 -8.44
CA ILE A 190 3.47 10.48 -9.81
C ILE A 190 4.83 10.03 -10.34
N GLY A 191 5.14 8.76 -10.14
CA GLY A 191 6.37 8.12 -10.60
C GLY A 191 6.17 7.27 -11.85
N THR A 192 7.15 6.41 -12.12
CA THR A 192 7.22 5.50 -13.29
C THR A 192 6.75 4.09 -12.93
N CYS A 193 5.52 3.95 -12.40
CA CYS A 193 4.92 2.66 -12.11
C CYS A 193 3.88 2.28 -13.18
N HIS A 194 3.73 0.98 -13.46
CA HIS A 194 2.73 0.44 -14.40
C HIS A 194 2.76 1.09 -15.79
N LEU A 195 3.96 1.47 -16.26
CA LEU A 195 4.13 2.14 -17.56
C LEU A 195 3.69 1.27 -18.75
N GLU A 196 3.71 -0.05 -18.59
CA GLU A 196 3.20 -1.00 -19.58
C GLU A 196 1.74 -0.69 -19.97
N ASN A 197 0.89 -0.36 -18.99
CA ASN A 197 -0.52 -0.07 -19.21
C ASN A 197 -0.81 1.43 -19.31
N LEU A 198 -0.07 2.26 -18.56
CA LEU A 198 -0.35 3.69 -18.42
C LEU A 198 0.50 4.56 -19.36
N GLY A 199 1.48 3.98 -20.06
CA GLY A 199 2.33 4.63 -21.05
C GLY A 199 3.45 5.48 -20.45
N ASP A 200 3.10 6.62 -19.86
CA ASP A 200 4.03 7.58 -19.30
C ASP A 200 3.54 8.18 -17.99
N ARG A 201 4.28 9.14 -17.42
CA ARG A 201 3.89 9.82 -16.18
C ARG A 201 2.64 10.67 -16.32
N ASP A 202 2.29 11.14 -17.49
CA ASP A 202 1.03 11.86 -17.73
C ASP A 202 -0.15 10.88 -17.72
N GLY A 203 0.01 9.68 -18.26
CA GLY A 203 -0.96 8.60 -18.11
C GLY A 203 -1.11 8.17 -16.66
N VAL A 204 -0.02 8.06 -15.90
CA VAL A 204 -0.08 7.77 -14.44
C VAL A 204 -0.83 8.87 -13.68
N LEU A 205 -0.58 10.15 -13.97
CA LEU A 205 -1.32 11.27 -13.39
C LEU A 205 -2.81 11.13 -13.72
N LYS A 206 -3.16 10.95 -15.01
CA LYS A 206 -4.54 10.82 -15.47
C LYS A 206 -5.26 9.67 -14.75
N ALA A 207 -4.66 8.49 -14.70
CA ALA A 207 -5.27 7.31 -14.05
C ALA A 207 -5.48 7.52 -12.55
N LYS A 208 -4.52 8.14 -11.83
CA LYS A 208 -4.66 8.36 -10.39
C LYS A 208 -5.64 9.48 -10.05
N THR A 209 -5.77 10.50 -10.89
CA THR A 209 -6.72 11.60 -10.70
C THR A 209 -8.17 11.23 -11.02
N GLU A 210 -8.45 10.04 -11.60
CA GLU A 210 -9.81 9.49 -11.68
C GLU A 210 -10.49 9.37 -10.29
N VAL A 211 -9.71 9.37 -9.18
CA VAL A 211 -10.26 9.43 -7.82
C VAL A 211 -11.14 10.67 -7.60
N PHE A 212 -10.89 11.75 -8.33
CA PHE A 212 -11.63 13.00 -8.20
C PHE A 212 -13.07 12.90 -8.70
N ASP A 213 -13.39 11.92 -9.54
CA ASP A 213 -14.73 11.72 -10.10
C ASP A 213 -15.77 11.36 -9.02
N HIS A 214 -15.32 10.77 -7.91
CA HIS A 214 -16.19 10.23 -6.86
C HIS A 214 -15.92 10.81 -5.47
N LEU A 215 -15.25 11.93 -5.36
CA LEU A 215 -15.09 12.60 -4.08
C LEU A 215 -16.44 13.04 -3.51
N LYS A 216 -16.59 12.92 -2.20
CA LYS A 216 -17.76 13.50 -1.50
C LYS A 216 -17.82 15.02 -1.71
N PRO A 217 -19.02 15.63 -1.69
CA PRO A 217 -19.13 17.08 -1.62
C PRO A 217 -18.27 17.62 -0.48
N ASP A 218 -17.58 18.73 -0.72
CA ASP A 218 -16.68 19.37 0.25
C ASP A 218 -15.40 18.59 0.63
N ALA A 219 -15.05 17.57 -0.15
CA ALA A 219 -13.85 16.78 0.08
C ALA A 219 -12.58 17.64 0.08
N THR A 220 -11.64 17.27 0.95
CA THR A 220 -10.29 17.86 1.00
C THR A 220 -9.35 17.06 0.11
N VAL A 221 -8.66 17.74 -0.81
CA VAL A 221 -7.62 17.15 -1.66
C VAL A 221 -6.25 17.61 -1.17
N ILE A 222 -5.35 16.67 -0.89
CA ILE A 222 -4.01 16.89 -0.33
C ILE A 222 -3.00 16.31 -1.31
N LEU A 223 -2.11 17.14 -1.84
CA LEU A 223 -1.16 16.76 -2.89
C LEU A 223 0.26 17.12 -2.49
N ASN A 224 1.22 16.28 -2.89
CA ASN A 224 2.63 16.61 -2.79
C ASN A 224 2.98 17.71 -3.80
N GLY A 225 3.32 18.89 -3.31
CA GLY A 225 3.65 20.06 -4.11
C GLY A 225 5.04 20.03 -4.75
N ASP A 226 5.94 19.18 -4.24
CA ASP A 226 7.26 18.97 -4.83
C ASP A 226 7.25 17.95 -5.98
N ASP A 227 6.10 17.33 -6.25
CA ASP A 227 5.92 16.49 -7.43
C ASP A 227 5.52 17.36 -8.64
N ASP A 228 6.34 17.34 -9.68
CA ASP A 228 6.20 18.18 -10.88
C ASP A 228 4.89 17.93 -11.65
N LYS A 229 4.28 16.76 -11.49
CA LYS A 229 2.99 16.43 -12.10
C LYS A 229 1.83 16.86 -11.20
N LEU A 230 1.88 16.56 -9.89
CA LEU A 230 0.80 16.91 -8.98
C LEU A 230 0.64 18.43 -8.82
N VAL A 231 1.72 19.20 -8.86
CA VAL A 231 1.67 20.68 -8.76
C VAL A 231 0.90 21.33 -9.94
N THR A 232 0.66 20.60 -11.03
CA THR A 232 -0.15 21.07 -12.18
C THR A 232 -1.65 21.03 -11.91
N VAL A 233 -2.11 20.27 -10.91
CA VAL A 233 -3.53 20.13 -10.53
C VAL A 233 -3.93 21.35 -9.68
N LYS A 234 -4.39 22.41 -10.31
CA LYS A 234 -4.66 23.70 -9.63
C LYS A 234 -6.00 23.75 -8.91
N GLU A 235 -6.95 22.94 -9.35
CA GLU A 235 -8.32 22.93 -8.85
C GLU A 235 -8.95 21.54 -9.00
N VAL A 236 -9.74 21.13 -8.02
CA VAL A 236 -10.57 19.91 -8.03
C VAL A 236 -11.94 20.30 -7.49
N GLN A 237 -13.01 20.07 -8.27
CA GLN A 237 -14.39 20.42 -7.92
C GLN A 237 -14.57 21.87 -7.45
N GLY A 238 -13.90 22.83 -8.10
CA GLY A 238 -13.97 24.25 -7.75
C GLY A 238 -13.13 24.69 -6.55
N ARG A 239 -12.26 23.80 -6.03
CA ARG A 239 -11.43 24.06 -4.85
C ARG A 239 -9.95 23.84 -5.13
N ARG A 240 -9.11 24.63 -4.48
CA ARG A 240 -7.66 24.46 -4.54
C ARG A 240 -7.24 23.30 -3.63
N PRO A 241 -6.41 22.35 -4.11
CA PRO A 241 -5.78 21.36 -3.26
C PRO A 241 -4.90 22.00 -2.16
N ILE A 242 -4.77 21.31 -1.04
CA ILE A 242 -3.75 21.62 -0.03
C ILE A 242 -2.45 20.98 -0.50
N TYR A 243 -1.46 21.81 -0.80
CA TYR A 243 -0.13 21.33 -1.12
C TYR A 243 0.76 21.25 0.12
N PHE A 244 1.54 20.19 0.19
CA PHE A 244 2.61 20.03 1.18
C PHE A 244 3.93 19.72 0.47
N GLY A 245 5.05 20.06 1.09
CA GLY A 245 6.38 19.79 0.52
C GLY A 245 7.51 20.35 1.35
N LEU A 246 8.66 20.54 0.72
CA LEU A 246 9.84 21.13 1.37
C LEU A 246 10.02 22.62 1.02
N ASN A 247 9.24 23.12 0.07
CA ASN A 247 9.26 24.55 -0.28
C ASN A 247 8.40 25.34 0.72
N GLU A 248 8.99 26.38 1.32
CA GLU A 248 8.34 27.31 2.27
C GLU A 248 7.15 28.11 1.67
N GLU A 249 6.98 28.09 0.35
CA GLU A 249 5.81 28.68 -0.31
C GLU A 249 4.53 27.86 -0.06
N PHE A 250 4.65 26.60 0.34
CA PHE A 250 3.48 25.80 0.68
C PHE A 250 2.97 26.12 2.08
N PRO A 251 1.66 26.06 2.31
CA PRO A 251 1.07 26.31 3.62
C PRO A 251 1.49 25.26 4.67
N LEU A 252 1.97 24.10 4.21
CA LEU A 252 2.46 23.00 5.01
C LEU A 252 3.80 22.53 4.43
N TYR A 253 4.88 22.76 5.16
CA TYR A 253 6.22 22.37 4.70
C TYR A 253 7.11 21.93 5.86
N ALA A 254 8.25 21.31 5.52
CA ALA A 254 9.25 20.89 6.49
C ALA A 254 10.64 21.43 6.11
N ASP A 255 11.39 21.81 7.13
CA ASP A 255 12.80 22.20 7.06
C ASP A 255 13.63 21.53 8.18
N GLU A 256 14.87 21.96 8.36
CA GLU A 256 15.80 21.41 9.36
C GLU A 256 15.84 19.87 9.37
N ILE A 257 15.86 19.27 8.16
CA ILE A 257 15.82 17.83 7.99
C ILE A 257 17.18 17.23 8.32
N GLU A 258 17.23 16.34 9.32
CA GLU A 258 18.44 15.69 9.79
C GLU A 258 18.26 14.17 9.87
N SER A 259 19.11 13.41 9.16
CA SER A 259 19.14 11.94 9.28
C SER A 259 19.66 11.55 10.68
N LYS A 260 18.95 10.62 11.32
CA LYS A 260 19.38 9.96 12.56
C LYS A 260 19.89 8.54 12.29
N GLY A 261 20.38 8.28 11.05
CA GLY A 261 20.77 6.97 10.59
C GLY A 261 19.57 6.02 10.56
N LEU A 262 19.75 4.78 10.96
CA LEU A 262 18.66 3.80 11.02
C LEU A 262 17.60 4.11 12.10
N LYS A 263 17.83 5.06 13.00
CA LYS A 263 16.88 5.46 14.06
C LYS A 263 15.81 6.43 13.58
N GLY A 264 15.82 6.80 12.31
CA GLY A 264 14.79 7.65 11.73
C GLY A 264 15.31 8.96 11.15
N ILE A 265 14.41 9.95 11.03
CA ILE A 265 14.70 11.26 10.47
C ILE A 265 14.01 12.34 11.30
N ALA A 266 14.75 13.38 11.68
CA ALA A 266 14.22 14.55 12.36
C ALA A 266 13.88 15.63 11.35
N CYS A 267 12.82 16.41 11.62
CA CYS A 267 12.49 17.61 10.86
C CYS A 267 11.68 18.58 11.70
N ARG A 268 11.58 19.82 11.23
CA ARG A 268 10.65 20.83 11.74
C ARG A 268 9.50 20.97 10.73
N ILE A 269 8.28 20.83 11.19
CA ILE A 269 7.06 20.95 10.36
C ILE A 269 6.40 22.29 10.66
N HIS A 270 6.15 23.06 9.60
CA HIS A 270 5.45 24.34 9.61
C HIS A 270 4.04 24.17 9.09
N THR A 271 3.08 24.73 9.81
CA THR A 271 1.64 24.65 9.49
C THR A 271 0.97 26.01 9.69
N PRO A 272 -0.22 26.22 9.14
CA PRO A 272 -0.99 27.45 9.44
C PRO A 272 -1.37 27.62 10.92
N LYS A 273 -1.32 26.56 11.73
CA LYS A 273 -1.62 26.59 13.17
C LYS A 273 -0.37 26.77 14.06
N GLY A 274 0.83 26.70 13.49
CA GLY A 274 2.09 26.79 14.22
C GLY A 274 3.14 25.81 13.72
N THR A 275 4.24 25.72 14.45
CA THR A 275 5.42 24.92 14.07
C THR A 275 5.77 23.94 15.18
N PHE A 276 6.22 22.75 14.83
CA PHE A 276 6.73 21.75 15.79
C PHE A 276 7.87 20.94 15.19
N SER A 277 8.78 20.48 16.06
CA SER A 277 9.85 19.56 15.67
C SER A 277 9.44 18.13 15.98
N VAL A 278 9.84 17.18 15.13
CA VAL A 278 9.43 15.77 15.26
C VAL A 278 10.55 14.84 14.78
N VAL A 279 10.60 13.63 15.35
CA VAL A 279 11.43 12.54 14.86
C VAL A 279 10.50 11.45 14.31
N VAL A 280 10.57 11.21 13.01
CA VAL A 280 9.92 10.05 12.40
C VAL A 280 10.80 8.82 12.67
N PRO A 281 10.30 7.77 13.34
CA PRO A 281 11.14 6.65 13.78
C PRO A 281 11.53 5.66 12.66
N ILE A 282 11.20 5.97 11.43
CA ILE A 282 11.58 5.22 10.23
C ILE A 282 12.50 6.11 9.39
N PRO A 283 13.68 5.61 8.97
CA PRO A 283 14.64 6.42 8.24
C PRO A 283 14.21 6.68 6.79
N GLY A 284 14.78 7.72 6.22
CA GLY A 284 14.61 8.09 4.81
C GLY A 284 13.90 9.43 4.61
N HIS A 285 14.45 10.20 3.70
CA HIS A 285 13.95 11.54 3.38
C HIS A 285 12.48 11.55 2.95
N HIS A 286 12.02 10.46 2.30
CA HIS A 286 10.63 10.29 1.90
C HIS A 286 9.66 10.20 3.10
N MET A 287 10.13 9.83 4.29
CA MET A 287 9.30 9.77 5.49
C MET A 287 8.88 11.16 5.99
N VAL A 288 9.64 12.21 5.64
CA VAL A 288 9.24 13.61 5.90
C VAL A 288 7.96 13.94 5.12
N TYR A 289 7.86 13.52 3.85
CA TYR A 289 6.63 13.70 3.05
C TYR A 289 5.44 12.92 3.64
N ASN A 290 5.69 11.71 4.18
CA ASN A 290 4.64 10.95 4.85
C ASN A 290 4.16 11.67 6.12
N ALA A 291 5.08 12.25 6.91
CA ALA A 291 4.76 13.04 8.09
C ALA A 291 3.97 14.32 7.73
N LEU A 292 4.34 14.99 6.64
CA LEU A 292 3.60 16.13 6.11
C LEU A 292 2.18 15.74 5.66
N ALA A 293 2.03 14.61 4.96
CA ALA A 293 0.71 14.09 4.58
C ALA A 293 -0.15 13.74 5.81
N GLY A 294 0.45 13.08 6.82
CA GLY A 294 -0.21 12.79 8.10
C GLY A 294 -0.63 14.07 8.82
N THR A 295 0.25 15.09 8.83
CA THR A 295 -0.04 16.41 9.42
C THR A 295 -1.21 17.09 8.70
N ALA A 296 -1.21 17.09 7.35
CA ALA A 296 -2.29 17.70 6.57
C ALA A 296 -3.65 17.05 6.87
N VAL A 297 -3.69 15.70 6.93
CA VAL A 297 -4.91 14.96 7.28
C VAL A 297 -5.31 15.25 8.73
N GLY A 298 -4.39 15.18 9.70
CA GLY A 298 -4.70 15.49 11.10
C GLY A 298 -5.31 16.89 11.27
N LEU A 299 -4.76 17.90 10.59
CA LEU A 299 -5.30 19.26 10.59
C LEU A 299 -6.70 19.33 9.96
N ALA A 300 -6.95 18.61 8.87
CA ALA A 300 -8.26 18.54 8.22
C ALA A 300 -9.34 17.94 9.13
N TYR A 301 -8.95 17.02 10.01
CA TYR A 301 -9.83 16.43 11.04
C TYR A 301 -9.79 17.15 12.39
N GLY A 302 -9.27 18.37 12.43
CA GLY A 302 -9.33 19.23 13.62
C GLY A 302 -8.50 18.74 14.80
N MET A 303 -7.37 18.07 14.53
CA MET A 303 -6.44 17.64 15.56
C MET A 303 -5.53 18.78 16.02
N GLU A 304 -5.06 18.68 17.25
CA GLU A 304 -4.05 19.57 17.81
C GLU A 304 -2.64 19.14 17.37
N LEU A 305 -1.71 20.10 17.26
CA LEU A 305 -0.34 19.81 16.82
C LEU A 305 0.36 18.78 17.71
N SER A 306 0.08 18.77 19.00
CA SER A 306 0.65 17.80 19.95
C SER A 306 0.12 16.37 19.74
N GLU A 307 -1.13 16.21 19.30
CA GLU A 307 -1.70 14.91 18.94
C GLU A 307 -1.05 14.40 17.64
N ILE A 308 -0.92 15.29 16.64
CA ILE A 308 -0.27 14.97 15.36
C ILE A 308 1.19 14.55 15.58
N GLN A 309 1.94 15.32 16.37
CA GLN A 309 3.34 15.01 16.72
C GLN A 309 3.45 13.62 17.35
N LYS A 310 2.64 13.31 18.36
CA LYS A 310 2.63 11.99 19.02
C LYS A 310 2.32 10.87 18.02
N GLY A 311 1.37 11.08 17.10
CA GLY A 311 1.04 10.11 16.08
C GLY A 311 2.22 9.82 15.15
N ILE A 312 2.92 10.84 14.69
CA ILE A 312 4.12 10.69 13.86
C ILE A 312 5.20 9.91 14.61
N GLU A 313 5.47 10.26 15.87
CA GLU A 313 6.49 9.62 16.71
C GLU A 313 6.13 8.19 17.12
N SER A 314 4.85 7.83 17.10
CA SER A 314 4.36 6.48 17.43
C SER A 314 4.40 5.48 16.25
N LEU A 315 4.77 5.95 15.05
CA LEU A 315 4.75 5.13 13.84
C LEU A 315 5.60 3.86 14.00
N GLN A 316 5.05 2.73 13.62
CA GLN A 316 5.76 1.44 13.59
C GLN A 316 6.08 1.05 12.14
N SER A 317 7.26 0.50 11.93
CA SER A 317 7.61 -0.07 10.62
C SER A 317 6.85 -1.38 10.38
N LEU A 318 6.45 -1.60 9.13
CA LEU A 318 5.82 -2.85 8.69
C LEU A 318 6.89 -3.80 8.12
N SER A 319 6.72 -5.10 8.33
CA SER A 319 7.54 -6.11 7.66
C SER A 319 7.52 -5.91 6.14
N GLY A 320 8.68 -5.99 5.52
CA GLY A 320 8.85 -5.73 4.09
C GLY A 320 8.85 -4.25 3.68
N ARG A 321 8.74 -3.30 4.63
CA ARG A 321 8.67 -1.86 4.38
C ARG A 321 9.70 -1.10 5.22
N PHE A 322 10.97 -1.29 4.86
CA PHE A 322 12.10 -0.72 5.59
C PHE A 322 12.05 -1.10 7.09
N HIS A 323 11.72 -2.35 7.38
CA HIS A 323 11.66 -2.88 8.73
C HIS A 323 13.06 -3.29 9.19
N ILE A 324 13.52 -2.70 10.28
CA ILE A 324 14.86 -2.98 10.84
C ILE A 324 14.76 -4.11 11.84
N ILE A 325 15.55 -5.16 11.63
CA ILE A 325 15.65 -6.32 12.49
C ILE A 325 17.10 -6.44 12.95
N GLU A 326 17.32 -6.27 14.22
CA GLU A 326 18.65 -6.44 14.83
C GLU A 326 18.74 -7.81 15.53
N ASN A 327 19.79 -8.55 15.25
CA ASN A 327 20.15 -9.78 15.96
C ASN A 327 21.64 -9.78 16.33
N GLU A 328 22.13 -10.83 16.94
CA GLU A 328 23.53 -10.92 17.39
C GLU A 328 24.57 -10.87 16.25
N LYS A 329 24.15 -11.15 15.00
CA LYS A 329 25.03 -11.24 13.83
C LYS A 329 24.91 -10.02 12.92
N TYR A 330 23.67 -9.53 12.67
CA TYR A 330 23.35 -8.59 11.59
C TYR A 330 22.39 -7.50 12.02
N THR A 331 22.46 -6.37 11.32
CA THR A 331 21.35 -5.41 11.20
C THR A 331 20.71 -5.63 9.83
N ILE A 332 19.49 -6.17 9.80
CA ILE A 332 18.77 -6.50 8.58
C ILE A 332 17.75 -5.39 8.30
N VAL A 333 17.79 -4.84 7.11
CA VAL A 333 16.78 -3.90 6.59
C VAL A 333 15.88 -4.66 5.65
N ASP A 334 14.74 -5.13 6.16
CA ASP A 334 13.70 -5.82 5.41
C ASP A 334 12.86 -4.79 4.62
N ASP A 335 13.13 -4.66 3.33
CA ASP A 335 12.38 -3.82 2.40
C ASP A 335 11.96 -4.61 1.14
N CYS A 336 11.62 -5.88 1.35
CA CYS A 336 11.41 -6.87 0.29
C CYS A 336 9.95 -7.02 -0.17
N TYR A 337 9.06 -6.11 0.23
CA TYR A 337 7.65 -6.19 -0.22
C TYR A 337 7.49 -5.94 -1.72
N ASN A 338 8.12 -4.90 -2.25
CA ASN A 338 8.12 -4.58 -3.69
C ASN A 338 9.31 -3.66 -4.04
N ALA A 339 9.63 -3.58 -5.34
CA ALA A 339 10.73 -2.77 -5.83
C ALA A 339 10.39 -2.06 -7.14
N ASN A 340 10.86 -0.83 -7.25
CA ASN A 340 10.97 -0.04 -8.48
C ASN A 340 12.20 0.87 -8.38
N PRO A 341 12.65 1.50 -9.46
CA PRO A 341 13.89 2.29 -9.46
C PRO A 341 13.95 3.38 -8.38
N MET A 342 12.84 4.10 -8.15
CA MET A 342 12.76 5.15 -7.15
C MET A 342 12.91 4.59 -5.73
N SER A 343 12.17 3.54 -5.40
CA SER A 343 12.23 2.91 -4.07
C SER A 343 13.56 2.22 -3.80
N MET A 344 14.19 1.61 -4.83
CA MET A 344 15.55 1.03 -4.74
C MET A 344 16.57 2.10 -4.37
N LYS A 345 16.58 3.21 -5.11
CA LYS A 345 17.52 4.33 -4.87
C LYS A 345 17.31 4.95 -3.48
N ALA A 346 16.06 5.07 -3.03
CA ALA A 346 15.73 5.58 -1.68
C ALA A 346 16.31 4.67 -0.57
N SER A 347 16.08 3.37 -0.65
CA SER A 347 16.57 2.40 0.36
C SER A 347 18.10 2.30 0.37
N LEU A 348 18.73 2.31 -0.80
CA LEU A 348 20.19 2.33 -0.95
C LEU A 348 20.81 3.62 -0.38
N GLY A 349 20.13 4.77 -0.58
CA GLY A 349 20.56 6.04 0.00
C GLY A 349 20.58 6.02 1.54
N ILE A 350 19.67 5.28 2.17
CA ILE A 350 19.66 5.09 3.63
C ILE A 350 20.77 4.13 4.05
N LEU A 351 20.94 3.01 3.33
CA LEU A 351 21.99 2.03 3.61
C LEU A 351 23.39 2.67 3.53
N LYS A 352 23.61 3.63 2.65
CA LYS A 352 24.85 4.39 2.54
C LYS A 352 25.32 4.97 3.89
N ASP A 353 24.39 5.46 4.71
CA ASP A 353 24.67 6.11 5.99
C ASP A 353 24.65 5.14 7.19
N ALA A 354 24.47 3.83 6.92
CA ALA A 354 24.47 2.82 7.96
C ALA A 354 25.88 2.51 8.48
N MET A 355 25.94 2.00 9.69
CA MET A 355 27.18 1.54 10.33
C MET A 355 27.58 0.15 9.84
N GLY A 356 28.85 -0.19 9.95
CA GLY A 356 29.39 -1.49 9.59
C GLY A 356 29.61 -1.68 8.08
N ARG A 357 29.82 -2.94 7.66
CA ARG A 357 29.91 -3.31 6.24
C ARG A 357 28.50 -3.31 5.64
N LYS A 358 28.34 -2.61 4.54
CA LYS A 358 27.06 -2.39 3.87
C LYS A 358 26.85 -3.40 2.76
N VAL A 359 25.84 -4.22 2.93
CA VAL A 359 25.47 -5.30 2.00
C VAL A 359 24.10 -4.98 1.40
N ALA A 360 24.01 -4.96 0.07
CA ALA A 360 22.74 -4.82 -0.63
C ALA A 360 22.41 -6.12 -1.35
N ILE A 361 21.30 -6.77 -1.00
CA ILE A 361 20.75 -7.94 -1.70
C ILE A 361 19.55 -7.49 -2.51
N LEU A 362 19.74 -7.38 -3.84
CA LEU A 362 18.76 -6.81 -4.76
C LEU A 362 18.28 -7.84 -5.76
N GLY A 363 16.97 -7.87 -6.03
CA GLY A 363 16.36 -8.72 -7.04
C GLY A 363 15.76 -7.93 -8.18
N ASP A 364 15.12 -8.65 -9.11
CA ASP A 364 14.46 -8.08 -10.26
C ASP A 364 13.32 -7.13 -9.85
N MET A 365 13.16 -6.05 -10.62
CA MET A 365 12.03 -5.13 -10.56
C MET A 365 11.05 -5.47 -11.68
N GLY A 366 9.79 -5.74 -11.34
CA GLY A 366 8.73 -6.05 -12.31
C GLY A 366 7.98 -4.82 -12.81
N GLU A 367 7.15 -5.03 -13.84
CA GLU A 367 6.19 -4.06 -14.38
C GLU A 367 6.82 -2.75 -14.92
N LEU A 368 8.04 -2.82 -15.44
CA LEU A 368 8.78 -1.66 -15.94
C LEU A 368 8.66 -1.45 -17.46
N GLY A 369 8.01 -2.38 -18.18
CA GLY A 369 7.81 -2.30 -19.62
C GLY A 369 9.11 -2.46 -20.42
N GLU A 370 9.15 -1.91 -21.64
CA GLU A 370 10.27 -2.11 -22.59
C GLU A 370 11.62 -1.60 -22.08
N ASN A 371 11.63 -0.63 -21.17
CA ASN A 371 12.85 -0.02 -20.62
C ASN A 371 13.38 -0.74 -19.36
N GLU A 372 12.90 -1.93 -19.04
CA GLU A 372 13.25 -2.63 -17.81
C GLU A 372 14.75 -2.78 -17.57
N LYS A 373 15.54 -3.12 -18.61
CA LYS A 373 17.00 -3.26 -18.50
C LYS A 373 17.68 -1.95 -18.15
N GLU A 374 17.31 -0.87 -18.83
CA GLU A 374 17.92 0.45 -18.59
C GLU A 374 17.60 0.94 -17.18
N LEU A 375 16.37 0.74 -16.71
CA LEU A 375 15.96 1.10 -15.36
C LEU A 375 16.69 0.28 -14.28
N HIS A 376 17.03 -0.99 -14.56
CA HIS A 376 17.91 -1.78 -13.68
C HIS A 376 19.34 -1.24 -13.71
N ARG A 377 19.88 -0.88 -14.88
CA ARG A 377 21.21 -0.26 -15.01
C ARG A 377 21.32 1.07 -14.26
N GLU A 378 20.26 1.91 -14.30
CA GLU A 378 20.22 3.15 -13.50
C GLU A 378 20.37 2.89 -11.99
N VAL A 379 19.72 1.85 -11.48
CA VAL A 379 19.88 1.44 -10.08
C VAL A 379 21.30 0.97 -9.81
N GLY A 380 21.88 0.19 -10.72
CA GLY A 380 23.28 -0.24 -10.63
C GLY A 380 24.27 0.92 -10.60
N THR A 381 24.11 1.90 -11.49
CA THR A 381 24.90 3.14 -11.49
C THR A 381 24.81 3.87 -10.16
N PHE A 382 23.62 3.93 -9.57
CA PHE A 382 23.42 4.52 -8.25
C PHE A 382 24.17 3.73 -7.15
N VAL A 383 24.10 2.37 -7.15
CA VAL A 383 24.84 1.50 -6.21
C VAL A 383 26.33 1.77 -6.28
N GLY A 384 26.92 1.81 -7.48
CA GLY A 384 28.36 2.05 -7.67
C GLY A 384 28.84 3.38 -7.07
N ASN A 385 27.93 4.36 -6.95
CA ASN A 385 28.23 5.67 -6.36
C ASN A 385 27.88 5.80 -4.87
N CYS A 386 27.17 4.82 -4.28
CA CYS A 386 26.68 4.90 -2.91
C CYS A 386 27.68 4.48 -1.81
N GLY A 387 28.80 3.81 -2.17
CA GLY A 387 29.72 3.27 -1.18
C GLY A 387 29.16 2.06 -0.44
N ILE A 388 28.49 1.17 -1.18
CA ILE A 388 28.10 -0.17 -0.77
C ILE A 388 29.33 -1.07 -0.87
N ASP A 389 29.55 -1.92 0.15
CA ASP A 389 30.74 -2.79 0.19
C ASP A 389 30.52 -4.09 -0.59
N LEU A 390 29.32 -4.68 -0.47
CA LEU A 390 28.92 -5.89 -1.20
C LEU A 390 27.53 -5.72 -1.81
N LEU A 391 27.44 -5.98 -3.11
CA LEU A 391 26.20 -6.09 -3.85
C LEU A 391 25.95 -7.54 -4.23
N ILE A 392 24.82 -8.09 -3.84
CA ILE A 392 24.33 -9.42 -4.22
C ILE A 392 23.10 -9.22 -5.10
N CYS A 393 23.16 -9.64 -6.34
CA CYS A 393 22.06 -9.59 -7.29
C CYS A 393 21.46 -10.96 -7.52
N VAL A 394 20.14 -11.08 -7.52
CA VAL A 394 19.41 -12.34 -7.76
C VAL A 394 18.37 -12.14 -8.85
N GLY A 395 18.45 -12.93 -9.90
CA GLY A 395 17.55 -12.89 -11.03
C GLY A 395 18.20 -12.44 -12.34
N THR A 396 17.44 -12.46 -13.39
CA THR A 396 17.96 -12.20 -14.76
C THR A 396 18.22 -10.71 -14.97
N LEU A 397 17.27 -9.85 -14.59
CA LEU A 397 17.37 -8.41 -14.77
C LEU A 397 18.28 -7.76 -13.70
N ALA A 398 18.36 -8.34 -12.52
CA ALA A 398 19.27 -7.87 -11.48
C ALA A 398 20.76 -7.97 -11.87
N LYS A 399 21.10 -8.81 -12.84
CA LYS A 399 22.46 -8.83 -13.44
C LYS A 399 22.84 -7.51 -14.13
N GLU A 400 21.87 -6.79 -14.69
CA GLU A 400 22.08 -5.45 -15.23
C GLU A 400 22.46 -4.45 -14.12
N ILE A 401 21.85 -4.60 -12.92
CA ILE A 401 22.26 -3.82 -11.74
C ILE A 401 23.73 -4.09 -11.42
N ALA A 402 24.12 -5.38 -11.32
CA ALA A 402 25.48 -5.76 -10.98
C ALA A 402 26.51 -5.25 -12.00
N GLY A 403 26.18 -5.35 -13.30
CA GLY A 403 27.05 -4.87 -14.39
C GLY A 403 27.29 -3.35 -14.30
N ALA A 404 26.21 -2.57 -14.24
CA ALA A 404 26.30 -1.12 -14.18
C ALA A 404 26.93 -0.63 -12.86
N ALA A 405 26.73 -1.34 -11.74
CA ALA A 405 27.35 -1.03 -10.47
C ALA A 405 28.87 -1.19 -10.50
N LYS A 406 29.39 -2.27 -11.12
CA LYS A 406 30.83 -2.48 -11.34
C LYS A 406 31.42 -1.40 -12.23
N GLU A 407 30.80 -1.10 -13.36
CA GLU A 407 31.24 -0.04 -14.28
C GLU A 407 31.34 1.33 -13.57
N SER A 408 30.29 1.70 -12.82
CA SER A 408 30.21 2.98 -12.13
C SER A 408 31.17 3.07 -10.94
N SER A 409 31.36 1.99 -10.17
CA SER A 409 32.29 1.98 -9.03
C SER A 409 33.75 2.17 -9.47
N ILE A 410 34.15 1.57 -10.61
CA ILE A 410 35.48 1.79 -11.20
C ILE A 410 35.66 3.27 -11.60
N GLN A 411 34.66 3.86 -12.25
CA GLN A 411 34.72 5.28 -12.64
C GLN A 411 34.78 6.23 -11.43
N ALA A 412 34.15 5.84 -10.33
CA ALA A 412 34.14 6.63 -9.08
C ALA A 412 35.31 6.31 -8.13
N GLU A 413 36.23 5.44 -8.54
CA GLU A 413 37.38 4.95 -7.74
C GLU A 413 36.93 4.36 -6.38
N LYS A 414 35.75 3.69 -6.35
CA LYS A 414 35.18 3.06 -5.16
C LYS A 414 35.37 1.54 -5.20
N GLN A 415 35.63 0.95 -4.04
CA GLN A 415 35.66 -0.50 -3.91
C GLN A 415 34.22 -1.03 -3.77
N LEU A 416 33.83 -1.93 -4.67
CA LEU A 416 32.56 -2.62 -4.65
C LEU A 416 32.78 -4.07 -5.05
N GLU A 417 32.46 -5.00 -4.15
CA GLU A 417 32.33 -6.40 -4.50
C GLU A 417 30.90 -6.64 -5.01
N ALA A 418 30.76 -7.31 -6.18
CA ALA A 418 29.44 -7.61 -6.72
C ALA A 418 29.39 -9.06 -7.23
N VAL A 419 28.44 -9.80 -6.69
CA VAL A 419 28.15 -11.20 -7.05
C VAL A 419 26.71 -11.32 -7.55
N SER A 420 26.45 -12.33 -8.40
CA SER A 420 25.12 -12.57 -8.96
C SER A 420 24.77 -14.03 -8.88
N PHE A 421 23.51 -14.31 -8.57
CA PHE A 421 22.90 -15.63 -8.55
C PHE A 421 21.72 -15.67 -9.51
N ASP A 422 21.50 -16.82 -10.13
CA ASP A 422 20.38 -16.97 -11.08
C ASP A 422 19.04 -17.11 -10.34
N THR A 423 19.05 -17.76 -9.17
CA THR A 423 17.84 -18.05 -8.41
C THR A 423 18.00 -17.72 -6.92
N LEU A 424 16.86 -17.54 -6.25
CA LEU A 424 16.79 -17.34 -4.80
C LEU A 424 17.35 -18.56 -4.06
N GLU A 425 17.06 -19.76 -4.54
CA GLU A 425 17.52 -21.03 -3.94
C GLU A 425 19.04 -21.12 -3.97
N GLU A 426 19.67 -20.72 -5.07
CA GLU A 426 21.12 -20.68 -5.21
C GLU A 426 21.75 -19.71 -4.19
N LEU A 427 21.22 -18.48 -4.10
CA LEU A 427 21.69 -17.55 -3.07
C LEU A 427 21.55 -18.14 -1.66
N LEU A 428 20.40 -18.74 -1.31
CA LEU A 428 20.16 -19.28 0.03
C LEU A 428 21.17 -20.37 0.42
N MET A 429 21.66 -21.18 -0.53
CA MET A 429 22.71 -22.18 -0.29
C MET A 429 24.07 -21.55 0.04
N HIS A 430 24.35 -20.38 -0.50
CA HIS A 430 25.65 -19.69 -0.35
C HIS A 430 25.59 -18.44 0.54
N LEU A 431 24.42 -18.09 1.10
CA LEU A 431 24.20 -16.84 1.83
C LEU A 431 25.20 -16.65 2.97
N GLY A 432 25.46 -17.72 3.75
CA GLY A 432 26.41 -17.67 4.87
C GLY A 432 27.88 -17.45 4.48
N GLU A 433 28.25 -17.70 3.21
CA GLU A 433 29.57 -17.42 2.69
C GLU A 433 29.76 -15.94 2.29
N GLN A 434 28.65 -15.26 1.99
CA GLN A 434 28.67 -13.89 1.51
C GLN A 434 28.61 -12.86 2.65
N VAL A 435 27.83 -13.14 3.70
CA VAL A 435 27.57 -12.21 4.80
C VAL A 435 28.47 -12.50 6.01
N LYS A 436 28.79 -11.45 6.77
CA LYS A 436 29.69 -11.51 7.94
C LYS A 436 29.04 -10.86 9.15
N GLN A 437 29.40 -11.29 10.33
CA GLN A 437 28.97 -10.65 11.56
C GLN A 437 29.30 -9.14 11.55
N GLY A 438 28.34 -8.33 11.94
CA GLY A 438 28.41 -6.87 11.92
C GLY A 438 27.96 -6.23 10.62
N ASP A 439 27.50 -7.01 9.62
CA ASP A 439 26.95 -6.46 8.38
C ASP A 439 25.61 -5.75 8.62
N THR A 440 25.42 -4.64 7.93
CA THR A 440 24.10 -4.05 7.71
C THR A 440 23.61 -4.45 6.33
N ILE A 441 22.52 -5.21 6.26
CA ILE A 441 22.06 -5.92 5.06
C ILE A 441 20.69 -5.39 4.63
N LEU A 442 20.64 -4.72 3.48
CA LEU A 442 19.37 -4.36 2.81
C LEU A 442 18.90 -5.52 1.93
N VAL A 443 17.65 -5.94 2.09
CA VAL A 443 17.01 -6.97 1.27
C VAL A 443 15.83 -6.34 0.52
N LYS A 444 15.92 -6.26 -0.84
CA LYS A 444 14.90 -5.61 -1.64
C LYS A 444 14.72 -6.22 -3.03
N ALA A 445 13.46 -6.55 -3.38
CA ALA A 445 13.06 -7.04 -4.69
C ALA A 445 11.56 -6.83 -4.93
N SER A 446 11.11 -7.08 -6.15
CA SER A 446 9.68 -7.18 -6.42
C SER A 446 9.03 -8.37 -5.71
N HIS A 447 7.75 -8.26 -5.40
CA HIS A 447 7.01 -9.20 -4.58
C HIS A 447 7.09 -10.66 -5.06
N PHE A 448 7.08 -10.89 -6.39
CA PHE A 448 7.14 -12.24 -6.97
C PHE A 448 8.48 -12.96 -6.70
N MET A 449 9.54 -12.22 -6.33
CA MET A 449 10.86 -12.78 -6.02
C MET A 449 10.92 -13.49 -4.65
N ASN A 450 9.92 -13.32 -3.78
CA ASN A 450 9.82 -13.95 -2.45
C ASN A 450 11.04 -13.74 -1.55
N PHE A 451 11.62 -12.55 -1.56
CA PHE A 451 12.84 -12.22 -0.77
C PHE A 451 12.65 -12.24 0.73
N GLY A 452 11.43 -12.34 1.23
CA GLY A 452 11.16 -12.64 2.66
C GLY A 452 11.89 -13.90 3.17
N LYS A 453 12.14 -14.91 2.29
CA LYS A 453 12.92 -16.09 2.64
C LYS A 453 14.40 -15.78 2.97
N ILE A 454 14.97 -14.74 2.36
CA ILE A 454 16.33 -14.27 2.70
C ILE A 454 16.31 -13.66 4.10
N VAL A 455 15.32 -12.83 4.39
CA VAL A 455 15.14 -12.22 5.72
C VAL A 455 14.99 -13.30 6.78
N GLU A 456 14.16 -14.31 6.54
CA GLU A 456 13.99 -15.46 7.45
C GLU A 456 15.29 -16.26 7.64
N ALA A 457 16.09 -16.41 6.58
CA ALA A 457 17.38 -17.12 6.66
C ALA A 457 18.43 -16.34 7.47
N LEU A 458 18.45 -15.00 7.33
CA LEU A 458 19.36 -14.11 8.09
C LEU A 458 19.00 -14.00 9.58
N GLN A 459 17.77 -14.33 9.96
CA GLN A 459 17.32 -14.33 11.35
C GLN A 459 17.70 -15.61 12.14
N LYS A 460 18.06 -16.67 11.44
CA LYS A 460 18.51 -17.96 12.01
C LYS A 460 20.01 -17.96 12.29
#